data_89017a70139ec1196af44705e191f114
#
_entry.id   89017a70139ec1196af44705e191f114
#
_cell.length_a   1.000
_cell.length_b   1.000
_cell.length_c   1.000
_cell.angle_alpha   90.00
_cell.angle_beta   90.00
_cell.angle_gamma   90.00
#
_symmetry.space_group_name_H-M   'P 1'
#
loop_
_entity.id
_entity.type
_entity.pdbx_description
1 polymer ?
#
loop_
_entity_poly.entity_id
_entity_poly.type
_entity_poly.pdbx_seq_one_letter_code
_entity_poly.pdbx_strand_id
1 'polypeptide(L)'
;MTAQIQQLTLELTLEHINEIPVLILNHPVGTARIALQGAQLLNWQPKGAEQDIFWLSEIEPFTQGVAIRGGVPICYPWFGGVKQPSHGTARLRLWQLSDYDLQANKVRLEFSLFSEYG
;
A
#
# COMPACT_ATOMS: atom_id res chain seq x y z
N MET A 1 7.31 -19.78 9.29
CA MET A 1 7.77 -18.49 9.80
C MET A 1 6.58 -17.61 10.09
N THR A 2 6.51 -17.09 11.27
CA THR A 2 5.43 -16.20 11.64
C THR A 2 5.63 -14.83 10.99
N ALA A 3 4.54 -14.23 10.52
CA ALA A 3 4.58 -12.87 10.03
C ALA A 3 4.96 -11.93 11.17
N GLN A 4 5.83 -10.99 10.88
CA GLN A 4 6.17 -9.97 11.87
C GLN A 4 5.10 -8.89 11.85
N ILE A 5 4.55 -8.59 13.02
CA ILE A 5 3.55 -7.54 13.18
C ILE A 5 4.17 -6.46 14.05
N GLN A 6 4.21 -5.25 13.53
CA GLN A 6 4.67 -4.10 14.28
C GLN A 6 3.54 -3.11 14.43
N GLN A 7 3.14 -2.85 15.66
CA GLN A 7 2.09 -1.87 15.93
C GLN A 7 2.69 -0.49 16.09
N LEU A 8 2.33 0.42 15.20
CA LEU A 8 2.83 1.80 15.20
C LEU A 8 2.00 2.70 16.10
N THR A 9 0.66 2.54 16.05
CA THR A 9 -0.30 3.20 16.94
C THR A 9 -1.44 2.22 17.20
N LEU A 10 -2.47 2.64 17.95
CA LEU A 10 -3.65 1.81 18.17
C LEU A 10 -4.37 1.47 16.86
N GLU A 11 -4.32 2.37 15.88
CA GLU A 11 -5.06 2.22 14.62
C GLU A 11 -4.17 1.85 13.44
N LEU A 12 -2.86 1.79 13.62
CA LEU A 12 -1.93 1.62 12.50
C LEU A 12 -0.92 0.51 12.81
N THR A 13 -0.92 -0.52 11.97
CA THR A 13 -0.11 -1.72 12.17
C THR A 13 0.63 -2.05 10.88
N LEU A 14 1.86 -2.53 11.01
CA LEU A 14 2.65 -3.03 9.88
C LEU A 14 2.72 -4.55 9.96
N GLU A 15 2.29 -5.22 8.90
CA GLU A 15 2.36 -6.68 8.77
C GLU A 15 3.00 -7.05 7.44
N HIS A 16 3.51 -8.29 7.38
CA HIS A 16 3.95 -8.84 6.10
C HIS A 16 2.88 -9.79 5.57
N ILE A 17 2.47 -9.58 4.31
CA ILE A 17 1.68 -10.56 3.58
C ILE A 17 2.63 -11.19 2.58
N ASN A 18 3.01 -12.45 2.83
CA ASN A 18 4.08 -13.12 2.15
C ASN A 18 5.37 -12.26 2.17
N GLU A 19 5.88 -11.80 1.04
CA GLU A 19 7.13 -11.04 0.96
C GLU A 19 6.95 -9.53 1.10
N ILE A 20 5.72 -9.04 1.14
CA ILE A 20 5.45 -7.61 1.05
C ILE A 20 5.00 -7.04 2.38
N PRO A 21 5.67 -5.99 2.90
CA PRO A 21 5.18 -5.29 4.08
C PRO A 21 3.93 -4.49 3.71
N VAL A 22 2.89 -4.64 4.52
CA VAL A 22 1.58 -4.01 4.31
C VAL A 22 1.20 -3.24 5.55
N LEU A 23 0.86 -1.97 5.37
CA LEU A 23 0.37 -1.11 6.41
C LEU A 23 -1.14 -1.30 6.54
N ILE A 24 -1.61 -1.58 7.75
CA ILE A 24 -3.02 -1.83 8.02
C ILE A 24 -3.57 -0.73 8.89
N LEU A 25 -4.58 -0.05 8.38
CA LEU A 25 -5.30 1.01 9.09
C LEU A 25 -6.63 0.47 9.57
N ASN A 26 -6.87 0.61 10.89
CA ASN A 26 -8.15 0.31 11.49
C ASN A 26 -8.57 1.53 12.31
N HIS A 27 -9.32 2.42 11.68
CA HIS A 27 -9.64 3.75 12.20
C HIS A 27 -11.14 3.99 12.13
N PRO A 28 -11.69 4.88 12.98
CA PRO A 28 -13.12 5.20 12.91
C PRO A 28 -13.62 5.72 11.57
N VAL A 29 -12.76 6.35 10.74
CA VAL A 29 -13.16 6.78 9.39
C VAL A 29 -13.26 5.63 8.42
N GLY A 30 -12.62 4.48 8.69
CA GLY A 30 -12.64 3.33 7.81
C GLY A 30 -11.42 2.43 7.99
N THR A 31 -11.36 1.37 7.21
CA THR A 31 -10.26 0.42 7.22
C THR A 31 -9.56 0.41 5.87
N ALA A 32 -8.24 0.21 5.88
CA ALA A 32 -7.45 0.23 4.66
C ALA A 32 -6.24 -0.68 4.80
N ARG A 33 -5.74 -1.18 3.65
CA ARG A 33 -4.44 -1.83 3.56
C ARG A 33 -3.65 -1.16 2.46
N ILE A 34 -2.42 -0.77 2.78
CA ILE A 34 -1.53 -0.11 1.83
C ILE A 34 -0.22 -0.91 1.80
N ALA A 35 0.12 -1.47 0.63
CA ALA A 35 1.39 -2.15 0.45
C ALA A 35 2.51 -1.11 0.41
N LEU A 36 3.61 -1.34 1.14
CA LEU A 36 4.76 -0.45 1.02
C LEU A 36 5.44 -0.60 -0.34
N GLN A 37 5.30 -1.76 -0.99
CA GLN A 37 5.68 -1.87 -2.38
C GLN A 37 4.73 -1.01 -3.23
N GLY A 38 5.29 0.04 -3.84
CA GLY A 38 4.52 0.95 -4.68
C GLY A 38 3.65 1.93 -3.92
N ALA A 39 3.67 1.94 -2.58
CA ALA A 39 2.72 2.69 -1.77
C ALA A 39 1.29 2.48 -2.28
N GLN A 40 0.97 1.23 -2.60
CA GLN A 40 -0.24 0.87 -3.32
C GLN A 40 -1.39 0.64 -2.36
N LEU A 41 -2.46 1.42 -2.51
CA LEU A 41 -3.67 1.23 -1.73
C LEU A 41 -4.37 -0.03 -2.22
N LEU A 42 -4.46 -1.04 -1.36
CA LEU A 42 -5.02 -2.35 -1.71
C LEU A 42 -6.52 -2.40 -1.48
N ASN A 43 -6.95 -1.87 -0.34
CA ASN A 43 -8.37 -1.85 0.03
C ASN A 43 -8.69 -0.53 0.72
N TRP A 44 -9.93 -0.11 0.58
CA TRP A 44 -10.48 0.98 1.37
C TRP A 44 -11.95 0.68 1.62
N GLN A 45 -12.32 0.64 2.89
CA GLN A 45 -13.71 0.49 3.28
C GLN A 45 -14.08 1.61 4.24
N PRO A 46 -14.77 2.65 3.75
CA PRO A 46 -15.22 3.74 4.60
C PRO A 46 -16.16 3.23 5.69
N LYS A 47 -16.25 3.97 6.79
CA LYS A 47 -17.17 3.65 7.87
C LYS A 47 -18.61 3.57 7.32
N GLY A 48 -19.30 2.48 7.66
CA GLY A 48 -20.66 2.26 7.22
C GLY A 48 -20.82 1.59 5.85
N ALA A 49 -19.74 1.44 5.10
CA ALA A 49 -19.78 0.72 3.83
C ALA A 49 -19.76 -0.79 4.08
N GLU A 50 -20.52 -1.53 3.26
CA GLU A 50 -20.60 -2.99 3.40
C GLU A 50 -19.45 -3.72 2.77
N GLN A 51 -18.75 -3.09 1.81
CA GLN A 51 -17.67 -3.70 1.04
C GLN A 51 -16.54 -2.71 0.81
N ASP A 52 -15.35 -3.25 0.55
CA ASP A 52 -14.22 -2.47 0.05
C ASP A 52 -14.58 -1.82 -1.28
N ILE A 53 -14.04 -0.62 -1.52
CA ILE A 53 -14.26 0.11 -2.76
C ILE A 53 -13.44 -0.48 -3.91
N PHE A 54 -12.21 -0.97 -3.61
CA PHE A 54 -11.28 -1.42 -4.64
C PHE A 54 -11.23 -2.94 -4.73
N TRP A 55 -10.99 -3.41 -5.96
CA TRP A 55 -10.79 -4.81 -6.23
C TRP A 55 -9.32 -5.21 -5.98
N LEU A 56 -9.14 -6.37 -5.37
CA LEU A 56 -7.84 -7.01 -5.21
C LEU A 56 -7.97 -8.46 -5.68
N SER A 57 -6.99 -8.95 -6.45
CA SER A 57 -7.00 -10.32 -6.93
C SER A 57 -6.96 -11.30 -5.75
N GLU A 58 -7.86 -12.28 -5.75
CA GLU A 58 -7.91 -13.29 -4.70
C GLU A 58 -6.70 -14.22 -4.71
N ILE A 59 -6.04 -14.32 -5.87
CA ILE A 59 -4.85 -15.16 -6.03
C ILE A 59 -3.56 -14.37 -6.01
N GLU A 60 -3.60 -13.12 -5.52
CA GLU A 60 -2.42 -12.27 -5.47
C GLU A 60 -1.34 -12.92 -4.58
N PRO A 61 -0.13 -13.23 -5.10
CA PRO A 61 0.90 -13.91 -4.32
C PRO A 61 1.67 -12.99 -3.38
N PHE A 62 1.61 -11.67 -3.56
CA PHE A 62 2.39 -10.69 -2.77
C PHE A 62 3.89 -11.00 -2.80
N THR A 63 4.43 -11.07 -4.00
CA THR A 63 5.85 -11.34 -4.24
C THR A 63 6.59 -10.02 -4.45
N GLN A 64 7.69 -9.83 -3.72
CA GLN A 64 8.49 -8.61 -3.82
C GLN A 64 9.04 -8.43 -5.24
N GLY A 65 8.95 -7.21 -5.77
CA GLY A 65 9.42 -6.89 -7.11
C GLY A 65 8.44 -7.24 -8.23
N VAL A 66 7.30 -7.84 -7.90
CA VAL A 66 6.25 -8.18 -8.86
C VAL A 66 5.03 -7.32 -8.57
N ALA A 67 4.48 -6.69 -9.60
CA ALA A 67 3.34 -5.77 -9.45
C ALA A 67 2.14 -6.48 -8.79
N ILE A 68 1.55 -5.83 -7.79
CA ILE A 68 0.36 -6.32 -7.11
C ILE A 68 -0.86 -6.06 -7.99
N ARG A 69 -1.73 -7.06 -8.13
CA ARG A 69 -2.93 -6.97 -8.97
C ARG A 69 -4.11 -6.49 -8.15
N GLY A 70 -4.55 -5.28 -8.42
CA GLY A 70 -5.69 -4.66 -7.76
C GLY A 70 -5.31 -3.38 -7.04
N GLY A 71 -6.29 -2.73 -6.40
CA GLY A 71 -6.08 -1.47 -5.70
C GLY A 71 -5.72 -0.32 -6.63
N VAL A 72 -4.93 0.62 -6.12
CA VAL A 72 -4.55 1.85 -6.85
C VAL A 72 -3.02 1.92 -6.97
N PRO A 73 -2.45 1.51 -8.10
CA PRO A 73 -1.00 1.57 -8.31
C PRO A 73 -0.52 2.97 -8.68
N ILE A 74 0.75 3.26 -8.40
CA ILE A 74 1.40 4.49 -8.83
C ILE A 74 2.29 4.17 -10.02
N CYS A 75 2.01 4.78 -11.17
CA CYS A 75 2.78 4.58 -12.40
C CYS A 75 3.79 5.72 -12.54
N TYR A 76 5.07 5.43 -12.29
CA TYR A 76 6.14 6.42 -12.31
C TYR A 76 7.47 5.70 -12.59
N PRO A 77 8.40 6.25 -13.37
CA PRO A 77 8.36 7.58 -13.97
C PRO A 77 7.65 7.64 -15.34
N TRP A 78 7.06 6.53 -15.80
CA TRP A 78 6.28 6.56 -17.04
C TRP A 78 5.03 5.72 -16.88
N PHE A 79 4.09 5.92 -17.80
CA PHE A 79 2.82 5.19 -17.84
C PHE A 79 2.76 4.35 -19.10
N GLY A 80 2.18 3.16 -18.99
CA GLY A 80 1.96 2.28 -20.14
C GLY A 80 3.22 1.58 -20.61
N GLY A 81 3.21 1.16 -21.87
CA GLY A 81 4.26 0.35 -22.46
C GLY A 81 5.34 1.12 -23.20
N VAL A 82 5.50 2.43 -22.94
CA VAL A 82 6.50 3.26 -23.66
C VAL A 82 7.93 2.83 -23.37
N LYS A 83 8.17 2.22 -22.20
CA LYS A 83 9.45 1.64 -21.81
C LYS A 83 9.19 0.39 -20.98
N GLN A 84 10.25 -0.37 -20.74
CA GLN A 84 10.17 -1.50 -19.81
C GLN A 84 10.75 -1.10 -18.45
N PRO A 85 10.14 -1.53 -17.34
CA PRO A 85 8.87 -2.26 -17.27
C PRO A 85 7.68 -1.37 -17.57
N SER A 86 6.60 -1.97 -18.04
CA SER A 86 5.34 -1.28 -18.28
C SER A 86 4.88 -0.55 -17.01
N HIS A 87 4.37 0.69 -17.16
CA HIS A 87 3.90 1.56 -16.07
C HIS A 87 5.00 2.00 -15.09
N GLY A 88 6.28 1.93 -15.50
CA GLY A 88 7.39 2.42 -14.67
C GLY A 88 7.79 1.49 -13.54
N THR A 89 8.63 1.98 -12.64
CA THR A 89 9.26 1.17 -11.59
C THR A 89 8.73 1.47 -10.18
N ALA A 90 8.05 2.59 -9.97
CA ALA A 90 7.61 3.00 -8.63
C ALA A 90 6.75 1.94 -7.95
N ARG A 91 5.85 1.30 -8.69
CA ARG A 91 4.95 0.27 -8.15
C ARG A 91 5.65 -1.04 -7.78
N LEU A 92 6.91 -1.21 -8.20
CA LEU A 92 7.69 -2.42 -7.94
C LEU A 92 8.68 -2.22 -6.79
N ARG A 93 8.84 -1.00 -6.29
CA ARG A 93 9.83 -0.65 -5.28
C ARG A 93 9.18 -0.47 -3.92
N LEU A 94 9.99 -0.67 -2.87
CA LEU A 94 9.52 -0.45 -1.50
C LEU A 94 9.60 1.02 -1.15
N TRP A 95 8.49 1.57 -0.65
CA TRP A 95 8.39 2.92 -0.15
C TRP A 95 8.46 2.92 1.36
N GLN A 96 8.67 4.08 1.95
CA GLN A 96 8.66 4.27 3.41
C GLN A 96 7.44 5.08 3.82
N LEU A 97 6.84 4.72 4.95
CA LEU A 97 5.90 5.61 5.62
C LEU A 97 6.72 6.68 6.32
N SER A 98 6.71 7.90 5.79
CA SER A 98 7.56 8.99 6.27
C SER A 98 6.86 9.85 7.32
N ASP A 99 5.53 9.90 7.31
CA ASP A 99 4.77 10.67 8.30
C ASP A 99 3.31 10.20 8.32
N TYR A 100 2.64 10.44 9.41
CA TYR A 100 1.21 10.17 9.51
C TYR A 100 0.54 11.11 10.51
N ASP A 101 -0.76 11.36 10.31
CA ASP A 101 -1.57 12.16 11.21
C ASP A 101 -2.94 11.50 11.33
N LEU A 102 -3.27 11.05 12.53
CA LEU A 102 -4.52 10.33 12.81
C LEU A 102 -5.40 11.19 13.71
N GLN A 103 -6.43 11.78 13.13
CA GLN A 103 -7.42 12.59 13.83
C GLN A 103 -8.72 11.81 13.94
N ALA A 104 -9.66 12.27 14.77
CA ALA A 104 -10.91 11.55 15.01
C ALA A 104 -11.73 11.33 13.73
N ASN A 105 -11.66 12.26 12.78
CA ASN A 105 -12.48 12.24 11.57
C ASN A 105 -11.65 12.34 10.29
N LYS A 106 -10.31 12.19 10.38
CA LYS A 106 -9.43 12.37 9.23
C LYS A 106 -8.14 11.60 9.45
N VAL A 107 -7.65 10.96 8.39
CA VAL A 107 -6.37 10.26 8.40
C VAL A 107 -5.53 10.76 7.24
N ARG A 108 -4.27 11.09 7.53
CA ARG A 108 -3.27 11.43 6.52
C ARG A 108 -2.08 10.49 6.67
N LEU A 109 -1.69 9.84 5.59
CA LEU A 109 -0.51 8.99 5.54
C LEU A 109 0.39 9.49 4.42
N GLU A 110 1.67 9.65 4.71
CA GLU A 110 2.65 10.15 3.76
C GLU A 110 3.72 9.10 3.50
N PHE A 111 3.95 8.80 2.23
CA PHE A 111 4.92 7.80 1.80
C PHE A 111 6.00 8.46 0.97
N SER A 112 7.23 7.97 1.10
CA SER A 112 8.39 8.49 0.37
C SER A 112 9.09 7.36 -0.37
N LEU A 113 9.52 7.65 -1.59
CA LEU A 113 10.35 6.76 -2.40
C LEU A 113 11.65 7.50 -2.72
N PHE A 114 12.77 6.90 -2.35
CA PHE A 114 14.08 7.46 -2.68
C PHE A 114 14.50 6.97 -4.07
N SER A 115 14.69 7.91 -4.99
CA SER A 115 15.12 7.61 -6.35
C SER A 115 16.63 7.41 -6.39
N GLU A 116 17.08 6.38 -7.12
CA GLU A 116 18.49 6.16 -7.36
C GLU A 116 19.08 7.20 -8.32
N TYR A 117 18.23 7.93 -9.01
CA TYR A 117 18.63 8.90 -10.02
C TYR A 117 18.50 10.34 -9.57
N GLY A 118 18.42 10.56 -8.28
CA GLY A 118 18.41 11.90 -7.72
C GLY A 118 17.14 12.40 -7.15
#